data_cbb4abbf28a26ddefef4418f1637fb29
#
_entry.id   cbb4abbf28a26ddefef4418f1637fb29
#
_cell.length_a   1.000
_cell.length_b   1.000
_cell.length_c   1.000
_cell.angle_alpha   90.00
_cell.angle_beta   90.00
_cell.angle_gamma   90.00
#
_symmetry.space_group_name_H-M   'P 1'
#
loop_
_entity.id
_entity.type
_entity.pdbx_description
1 polymer ?
#
loop_
_entity_poly.entity_id
_entity_poly.type
_entity_poly.pdbx_seq_one_letter_code
_entity_poly.pdbx_strand_id
1 'polypeptide(L)'
;LRPETKIICMVKAFGYGAGSYELAKTLQDRGADFLAVAVADEGAELRKAGITMPILVMNPEMSSFRTLFSYYLEPEIYSFELLKAIIAEGEKLGLAGYPVHIKIDSGMHRLGFEEKDMEQVVEILNDQTVVIARSVFSHFAGSDEKRFDDYSHRQIETFSRCADYLQQHSKHKILRHI
;
A
#
# COMPACT_ATOMS: atom_id res chain seq x y z
N LEU A 1 -2.17 -16.15 14.43
CA LEU A 1 -3.02 -15.41 13.47
C LEU A 1 -4.20 -16.29 13.07
N ARG A 2 -5.31 -15.67 12.67
CA ARG A 2 -6.43 -16.42 12.07
C ARG A 2 -6.03 -16.92 10.67
N PRO A 3 -6.59 -18.03 10.16
CA PRO A 3 -6.20 -18.59 8.86
C PRO A 3 -6.38 -17.62 7.68
N GLU A 4 -7.36 -16.70 7.78
CA GLU A 4 -7.65 -15.69 6.76
C GLU A 4 -6.76 -14.44 6.83
N THR A 5 -5.97 -14.29 7.91
CA THR A 5 -5.09 -13.14 8.11
C THR A 5 -3.88 -13.22 7.20
N LYS A 6 -3.67 -12.17 6.40
CA LYS A 6 -2.52 -12.06 5.51
C LYS A 6 -1.35 -11.36 6.18
N ILE A 7 -0.15 -11.67 5.71
CA ILE A 7 1.10 -11.14 6.26
C ILE A 7 1.80 -10.31 5.19
N ILE A 8 2.10 -9.05 5.53
CA ILE A 8 2.97 -8.16 4.75
C ILE A 8 4.29 -8.03 5.50
N CYS A 9 5.40 -8.36 4.84
CA CYS A 9 6.73 -8.28 5.42
C CYS A 9 7.53 -7.13 4.78
N MET A 10 8.02 -6.22 5.62
CA MET A 10 8.89 -5.13 5.18
C MET A 10 10.32 -5.62 4.96
N VAL A 11 10.87 -5.40 3.75
CA VAL A 11 12.23 -5.82 3.37
C VAL A 11 13.10 -4.68 2.80
N LYS A 12 12.69 -3.43 3.08
CA LYS A 12 13.42 -2.22 2.66
C LYS A 12 14.83 -2.14 3.25
N ALA A 13 15.64 -1.20 2.76
CA ALA A 13 16.97 -0.90 3.26
C ALA A 13 17.85 -2.15 3.37
N PHE A 14 18.00 -2.86 2.24
CA PHE A 14 18.76 -4.10 2.16
C PHE A 14 18.30 -5.15 3.17
N GLY A 15 16.96 -5.29 3.35
CA GLY A 15 16.38 -6.21 4.34
C GLY A 15 16.82 -5.88 5.78
N TYR A 16 16.91 -4.58 6.10
CA TYR A 16 17.48 -4.08 7.36
C TYR A 16 18.90 -4.61 7.65
N GLY A 17 19.69 -4.81 6.60
CA GLY A 17 21.05 -5.33 6.68
C GLY A 17 21.19 -6.85 6.58
N ALA A 18 20.08 -7.59 6.52
CA ALA A 18 20.09 -9.06 6.42
C ALA A 18 20.23 -9.60 4.98
N GLY A 19 20.26 -8.71 3.97
CA GLY A 19 20.20 -9.07 2.56
C GLY A 19 18.77 -9.07 2.04
N SER A 20 18.48 -8.22 1.06
CA SER A 20 17.11 -8.07 0.54
C SER A 20 16.59 -9.35 -0.11
N TYR A 21 17.43 -9.99 -0.94
CA TYR A 21 17.03 -11.19 -1.66
C TYR A 21 16.86 -12.40 -0.74
N GLU A 22 17.84 -12.67 0.12
CA GLU A 22 17.83 -13.83 1.03
C GLU A 22 16.61 -13.75 1.97
N LEU A 23 16.33 -12.57 2.50
CA LEU A 23 15.16 -12.33 3.34
C LEU A 23 13.86 -12.50 2.53
N ALA A 24 13.73 -11.85 1.38
CA ALA A 24 12.55 -11.93 0.52
C ALA A 24 12.29 -13.36 0.05
N LYS A 25 13.34 -14.09 -0.37
CA LYS A 25 13.24 -15.49 -0.78
C LYS A 25 12.76 -16.39 0.36
N THR A 26 13.33 -16.21 1.55
CA THR A 26 12.89 -16.95 2.74
C THR A 26 11.43 -16.68 3.07
N LEU A 27 10.99 -15.44 3.02
CA LEU A 27 9.60 -15.05 3.29
C LEU A 27 8.65 -15.64 2.24
N GLN A 28 9.02 -15.59 0.96
CA GLN A 28 8.26 -16.20 -0.13
C GLN A 28 8.12 -17.70 0.06
N ASP A 29 9.21 -18.40 0.37
CA ASP A 29 9.22 -19.85 0.57
C ASP A 29 8.45 -20.30 1.83
N ARG A 30 8.32 -19.39 2.82
CA ARG A 30 7.54 -19.61 4.04
C ARG A 30 6.08 -19.17 3.93
N GLY A 31 5.65 -18.68 2.75
CA GLY A 31 4.27 -18.38 2.49
C GLY A 31 3.77 -17.05 3.05
N ALA A 32 4.64 -16.04 3.18
CA ALA A 32 4.18 -14.66 3.38
C ALA A 32 3.33 -14.24 2.17
N ASP A 33 2.32 -13.39 2.39
CA ASP A 33 1.40 -12.99 1.32
C ASP A 33 1.92 -11.81 0.49
N PHE A 34 2.66 -10.88 1.13
CA PHE A 34 3.18 -9.68 0.51
C PHE A 34 4.56 -9.33 1.05
N LEU A 35 5.37 -8.71 0.21
CA LEU A 35 6.52 -7.93 0.64
C LEU A 35 6.21 -6.44 0.55
N ALA A 36 6.95 -5.63 1.32
CA ALA A 36 6.94 -4.18 1.17
C ALA A 36 8.37 -3.64 1.14
N VAL A 37 8.61 -2.70 0.21
CA VAL A 37 9.88 -2.00 0.01
C VAL A 37 9.68 -0.49 0.14
N ALA A 38 10.76 0.28 0.29
CA ALA A 38 10.64 1.72 0.36
C ALA A 38 10.40 2.34 -1.01
N VAL A 39 11.18 1.97 -2.01
CA VAL A 39 11.19 2.58 -3.35
C VAL A 39 11.08 1.53 -4.45
N ALA A 40 10.70 1.98 -5.65
CA ALA A 40 10.47 1.08 -6.79
C ALA A 40 11.72 0.29 -7.21
N ASP A 41 12.91 0.87 -7.08
CA ASP A 41 14.16 0.21 -7.46
C ASP A 41 14.45 -1.02 -6.60
N GLU A 42 14.20 -0.96 -5.27
CA GLU A 42 14.33 -2.13 -4.40
C GLU A 42 13.39 -3.27 -4.86
N GLY A 43 12.16 -2.94 -5.23
CA GLY A 43 11.20 -3.91 -5.75
C GLY A 43 11.63 -4.50 -7.11
N ALA A 44 12.16 -3.66 -7.99
CA ALA A 44 12.66 -4.09 -9.30
C ALA A 44 13.87 -5.04 -9.17
N GLU A 45 14.77 -4.78 -8.23
CA GLU A 45 15.90 -5.69 -7.93
C GLU A 45 15.41 -7.06 -7.45
N LEU A 46 14.44 -7.09 -6.54
CA LEU A 46 13.82 -8.34 -6.08
C LEU A 46 13.15 -9.10 -7.23
N ARG A 47 12.45 -8.41 -8.14
CA ARG A 47 11.86 -9.02 -9.34
C ARG A 47 12.91 -9.63 -10.26
N LYS A 48 14.01 -8.89 -10.54
CA LYS A 48 15.14 -9.40 -11.34
C LYS A 48 15.80 -10.63 -10.71
N ALA A 49 15.81 -10.69 -9.38
CA ALA A 49 16.31 -11.84 -8.62
C ALA A 49 15.34 -13.03 -8.55
N GLY A 50 14.12 -12.92 -9.14
CA GLY A 50 13.17 -14.03 -9.23
C GLY A 50 12.09 -14.06 -8.13
N ILE A 51 11.91 -13.00 -7.35
CA ILE A 51 10.79 -12.88 -6.41
C ILE A 51 9.50 -12.63 -7.19
N THR A 52 8.48 -13.46 -7.00
CA THR A 52 7.21 -13.44 -7.75
C THR A 52 6.01 -12.96 -6.93
N MET A 53 6.08 -13.04 -5.61
CA MET A 53 5.01 -12.61 -4.73
C MET A 53 4.71 -11.10 -4.86
N PRO A 54 3.52 -10.59 -4.49
CA PRO A 54 3.19 -9.17 -4.52
C PRO A 54 4.17 -8.32 -3.72
N ILE A 55 4.59 -7.18 -4.27
CA ILE A 55 5.51 -6.23 -3.62
C ILE A 55 4.87 -4.85 -3.57
N LEU A 56 4.59 -4.38 -2.36
CA LEU A 56 4.11 -3.03 -2.09
C LEU A 56 5.28 -2.04 -2.06
N VAL A 57 5.17 -0.91 -2.75
CA VAL A 57 6.13 0.21 -2.71
C VAL A 57 5.57 1.32 -1.84
N MET A 58 6.24 1.61 -0.72
CA MET A 58 5.75 2.51 0.33
C MET A 58 5.99 4.01 0.04
N ASN A 59 6.89 4.34 -0.87
CA ASN A 59 7.17 5.72 -1.24
C ASN A 59 7.40 5.82 -2.76
N PRO A 60 6.35 5.60 -3.56
CA PRO A 60 6.45 5.71 -5.00
C PRO A 60 6.61 7.18 -5.43
N GLU A 61 7.51 7.42 -6.35
CA GLU A 61 7.67 8.70 -7.02
C GLU A 61 7.07 8.64 -8.43
N MET A 62 6.58 9.77 -8.96
CA MET A 62 6.02 9.81 -10.32
C MET A 62 7.05 9.42 -11.38
N SER A 63 8.32 9.73 -11.16
CA SER A 63 9.45 9.32 -12.00
C SER A 63 9.62 7.81 -12.09
N SER A 64 9.10 7.05 -11.11
CA SER A 64 9.23 5.60 -11.02
C SER A 64 8.07 4.81 -11.64
N PHE A 65 7.03 5.46 -12.21
CA PHE A 65 5.86 4.78 -12.76
C PHE A 65 6.21 3.72 -13.81
N ARG A 66 7.16 4.02 -14.71
CA ARG A 66 7.64 3.01 -15.67
C ARG A 66 8.19 1.77 -14.98
N THR A 67 8.97 1.93 -13.91
CA THR A 67 9.51 0.83 -13.12
C THR A 67 8.38 0.06 -12.42
N LEU A 68 7.44 0.76 -11.77
CA LEU A 68 6.28 0.15 -11.13
C LEU A 68 5.52 -0.76 -12.10
N PHE A 69 5.15 -0.25 -13.26
CA PHE A 69 4.38 -1.00 -14.25
C PHE A 69 5.17 -2.16 -14.87
N SER A 70 6.44 -1.93 -15.23
CA SER A 70 7.29 -2.95 -15.87
C SER A 70 7.59 -4.14 -14.98
N TYR A 71 7.65 -3.93 -13.67
CA TYR A 71 7.96 -4.96 -12.68
C TYR A 71 6.75 -5.40 -11.86
N TYR A 72 5.53 -4.96 -12.21
CA TYR A 72 4.29 -5.30 -11.49
C TYR A 72 4.41 -5.05 -9.99
N LEU A 73 4.88 -3.85 -9.60
CA LEU A 73 4.99 -3.41 -8.22
C LEU A 73 3.74 -2.63 -7.83
N GLU A 74 3.24 -2.81 -6.62
CA GLU A 74 1.98 -2.26 -6.17
C GLU A 74 2.22 -1.00 -5.32
N PRO A 75 1.95 0.24 -5.82
CA PRO A 75 2.28 1.45 -5.10
C PRO A 75 1.30 1.80 -3.99
N GLU A 76 1.83 2.36 -2.91
CA GLU A 76 1.08 3.18 -1.95
C GLU A 76 0.57 4.45 -2.64
N ILE A 77 -0.67 4.84 -2.38
CA ILE A 77 -1.28 6.09 -2.86
C ILE A 77 -1.66 6.91 -1.63
N TYR A 78 -1.00 8.04 -1.47
CA TYR A 78 -1.11 8.90 -0.28
C TYR A 78 -1.55 10.33 -0.58
N SER A 79 -1.78 10.68 -1.85
CA SER A 79 -2.23 12.02 -2.24
C SER A 79 -3.04 11.98 -3.54
N PHE A 80 -3.88 13.00 -3.74
CA PHE A 80 -4.65 13.16 -4.97
C PHE A 80 -3.76 13.38 -6.19
N GLU A 81 -2.64 14.06 -6.02
CA GLU A 81 -1.69 14.29 -7.09
C GLU A 81 -1.11 12.96 -7.60
N LEU A 82 -0.66 12.09 -6.69
CA LEU A 82 -0.14 10.78 -7.03
C LEU A 82 -1.22 9.88 -7.64
N LEU A 83 -2.45 9.89 -7.09
CA LEU A 83 -3.57 9.10 -7.60
C LEU A 83 -3.93 9.49 -9.04
N LYS A 84 -4.07 10.77 -9.32
CA LYS A 84 -4.38 11.27 -10.66
C LYS A 84 -3.24 11.00 -11.65
N ALA A 85 -2.00 11.17 -11.21
CA ALA A 85 -0.83 10.94 -12.06
C ALA A 85 -0.69 9.47 -12.47
N ILE A 86 -0.87 8.52 -11.54
CA ILE A 86 -0.77 7.09 -11.88
C ILE A 86 -1.91 6.63 -12.78
N ILE A 87 -3.12 7.15 -12.58
CA ILE A 87 -4.27 6.89 -13.47
C ILE A 87 -3.94 7.38 -14.87
N ALA A 88 -3.53 8.64 -15.02
CA ALA A 88 -3.21 9.24 -16.32
C ALA A 88 -2.09 8.51 -17.06
N GLU A 89 -1.07 8.03 -16.35
CA GLU A 89 0.01 7.26 -16.97
C GLU A 89 -0.44 5.85 -17.32
N GLY A 90 -1.25 5.21 -16.49
CA GLY A 90 -1.82 3.90 -16.78
C GLY A 90 -2.80 3.91 -17.96
N GLU A 91 -3.57 4.98 -18.15
CA GLU A 91 -4.42 5.19 -19.33
C GLU A 91 -3.62 5.20 -20.63
N LYS A 92 -2.50 5.93 -20.67
CA LYS A 92 -1.60 5.97 -21.85
C LYS A 92 -1.08 4.58 -22.21
N LEU A 93 -0.92 3.70 -21.23
CA LEU A 93 -0.44 2.34 -21.39
C LEU A 93 -1.55 1.31 -21.59
N GLY A 94 -2.82 1.73 -21.55
CA GLY A 94 -3.98 0.84 -21.65
C GLY A 94 -4.13 -0.12 -20.47
N LEU A 95 -3.67 0.25 -19.27
CA LEU A 95 -3.78 -0.58 -18.08
C LEU A 95 -5.22 -0.60 -17.57
N ALA A 96 -5.62 -1.73 -16.98
CA ALA A 96 -6.89 -1.89 -16.29
C ALA A 96 -6.73 -2.76 -15.05
N GLY A 97 -7.37 -2.36 -13.95
CA GLY A 97 -7.35 -3.10 -12.68
C GLY A 97 -5.98 -3.20 -12.02
N TYR A 98 -5.08 -2.23 -12.25
CA TYR A 98 -3.76 -2.22 -11.64
C TYR A 98 -3.87 -2.00 -10.11
N PRO A 99 -3.30 -2.89 -9.28
CA PRO A 99 -3.51 -2.84 -7.84
C PRO A 99 -2.73 -1.69 -7.21
N VAL A 100 -3.42 -0.94 -6.34
CA VAL A 100 -2.84 0.13 -5.52
C VAL A 100 -3.27 -0.02 -4.07
N HIS A 101 -2.53 0.60 -3.14
CA HIS A 101 -2.79 0.55 -1.71
C HIS A 101 -3.06 1.97 -1.19
N ILE A 102 -4.27 2.21 -0.70
CA ILE A 102 -4.71 3.54 -0.26
C ILE A 102 -4.21 3.79 1.16
N LYS A 103 -3.42 4.84 1.33
CA LYS A 103 -2.90 5.28 2.62
C LYS A 103 -3.83 6.26 3.30
N ILE A 104 -4.17 5.99 4.55
CA ILE A 104 -4.95 6.88 5.41
C ILE A 104 -4.04 7.53 6.45
N ASP A 105 -4.12 8.85 6.58
CA ASP A 105 -3.58 9.55 7.73
C ASP A 105 -4.60 9.52 8.87
N SER A 106 -4.44 8.56 9.76
CA SER A 106 -5.30 8.43 10.93
C SER A 106 -4.80 9.21 12.16
N GLY A 107 -3.71 10.00 11.98
CA GLY A 107 -3.16 10.84 13.04
C GLY A 107 -1.64 10.93 13.08
N MET A 108 -0.90 10.21 12.26
CA MET A 108 0.57 10.33 12.23
C MET A 108 1.05 11.62 11.55
N HIS A 109 0.21 12.23 10.70
CA HIS A 109 0.45 13.49 10.00
C HIS A 109 1.74 13.52 9.16
N ARG A 110 1.98 12.42 8.43
CA ARG A 110 3.12 12.30 7.52
C ARG A 110 2.69 12.15 6.06
N LEU A 111 1.92 11.13 5.76
CA LEU A 111 1.39 10.80 4.44
C LEU A 111 0.02 10.14 4.58
N GLY A 112 -0.85 10.36 3.60
CA GLY A 112 -2.15 9.69 3.51
C GLY A 112 -3.31 10.67 3.35
N PHE A 113 -4.46 10.14 3.00
CA PHE A 113 -5.72 10.86 2.93
C PHE A 113 -6.32 10.99 4.33
N GLU A 114 -6.87 12.15 4.64
CA GLU A 114 -7.64 12.37 5.86
C GLU A 114 -9.09 11.88 5.68
N GLU A 115 -9.84 11.75 6.77
CA GLU A 115 -11.24 11.32 6.75
C GLU A 115 -12.11 12.19 5.83
N LYS A 116 -11.86 13.50 5.79
CA LYS A 116 -12.57 14.46 4.92
C LYS A 116 -12.34 14.23 3.42
N ASP A 117 -11.27 13.54 3.06
CA ASP A 117 -10.87 13.31 1.66
C ASP A 117 -11.54 12.06 1.06
N MET A 118 -12.17 11.22 1.90
CA MET A 118 -12.63 9.88 1.50
C MET A 118 -13.70 9.90 0.42
N GLU A 119 -14.59 10.89 0.42
CA GLU A 119 -15.61 11.05 -0.62
C GLU A 119 -14.95 11.26 -1.99
N GLN A 120 -14.01 12.17 -2.09
CA GLN A 120 -13.29 12.44 -3.34
C GLN A 120 -12.40 11.26 -3.77
N VAL A 121 -11.78 10.54 -2.82
CA VAL A 121 -11.01 9.32 -3.13
C VAL A 121 -11.90 8.27 -3.78
N VAL A 122 -13.08 8.03 -3.21
CA VAL A 122 -14.07 7.09 -3.73
C VAL A 122 -14.57 7.50 -5.10
N GLU A 123 -14.90 8.79 -5.29
CA GLU A 123 -15.34 9.33 -6.56
C GLU A 123 -14.31 9.06 -7.67
N ILE A 124 -13.04 9.44 -7.42
CA ILE A 124 -11.95 9.22 -8.38
C ILE A 124 -11.77 7.72 -8.68
N LEU A 125 -11.78 6.86 -7.66
CA LEU A 125 -11.59 5.41 -7.85
C LEU A 125 -12.74 4.77 -8.65
N ASN A 126 -13.95 5.27 -8.53
CA ASN A 126 -15.14 4.74 -9.23
C ASN A 126 -15.31 5.28 -10.66
N ASP A 127 -14.72 6.43 -10.98
CA ASP A 127 -14.84 7.09 -12.30
C ASP A 127 -13.76 6.62 -13.31
N GLN A 128 -13.03 5.56 -12.98
CA GLN A 128 -11.98 5.03 -13.84
C GLN A 128 -11.85 3.49 -13.70
N THR A 129 -11.08 2.88 -14.60
CA THR A 129 -10.84 1.41 -14.62
C THR A 129 -9.37 1.03 -14.56
N VAL A 130 -8.46 2.00 -14.52
CA VAL A 130 -7.01 1.80 -14.59
C VAL A 130 -6.47 1.18 -13.32
N VAL A 131 -6.85 1.74 -12.15
CA VAL A 131 -6.39 1.25 -10.86
C VAL A 131 -7.52 0.66 -10.03
N ILE A 132 -7.16 -0.26 -9.12
CA ILE A 132 -8.09 -0.87 -8.17
C ILE A 132 -7.48 -0.83 -6.77
N ALA A 133 -8.25 -0.37 -5.78
CA ALA A 133 -7.82 -0.35 -4.38
C ALA A 133 -7.74 -1.77 -3.83
N ARG A 134 -6.55 -2.35 -3.75
CA ARG A 134 -6.31 -3.69 -3.20
C ARG A 134 -6.34 -3.72 -1.69
N SER A 135 -5.78 -2.69 -1.06
CA SER A 135 -5.86 -2.51 0.38
C SER A 135 -6.03 -1.04 0.76
N VAL A 136 -6.46 -0.83 1.99
CA VAL A 136 -6.42 0.43 2.69
C VAL A 136 -5.63 0.24 3.98
N PHE A 137 -4.77 1.20 4.32
CA PHE A 137 -3.92 1.06 5.49
C PHE A 137 -3.52 2.39 6.14
N SER A 138 -3.01 2.31 7.37
CA SER A 138 -2.47 3.43 8.10
C SER A 138 -1.16 3.06 8.80
N HIS A 139 -0.70 3.90 9.71
CA HIS A 139 0.50 3.67 10.49
C HIS A 139 0.36 4.28 11.88
N PHE A 140 0.65 3.50 12.91
CA PHE A 140 0.64 3.99 14.28
C PHE A 140 1.78 4.96 14.55
N ALA A 141 1.49 6.01 15.32
CA ALA A 141 2.50 6.99 15.72
C ALA A 141 3.27 6.61 16.98
N GLY A 142 2.70 5.77 17.85
CA GLY A 142 3.31 5.47 19.14
C GLY A 142 2.74 4.22 19.82
N SER A 143 2.39 3.18 19.06
CA SER A 143 1.79 1.95 19.60
C SER A 143 2.76 1.08 20.42
N ASP A 144 4.02 1.43 20.48
CA ASP A 144 5.08 0.78 21.26
C ASP A 144 5.16 1.28 22.71
N GLU A 145 4.47 2.38 23.06
CA GLU A 145 4.46 2.93 24.42
C GLU A 145 3.02 3.07 24.98
N LYS A 146 2.75 2.47 26.13
CA LYS A 146 1.44 2.49 26.82
C LYS A 146 0.85 3.90 27.01
N ARG A 147 1.68 4.93 27.23
CA ARG A 147 1.20 6.31 27.36
C ARG A 147 0.47 6.83 26.12
N PHE A 148 0.63 6.16 24.97
CA PHE A 148 -0.03 6.50 23.72
C PHE A 148 -1.20 5.56 23.37
N ASP A 149 -1.65 4.68 24.29
CA ASP A 149 -2.75 3.75 24.04
C ASP A 149 -4.02 4.49 23.59
N ASP A 150 -4.42 5.55 24.29
CA ASP A 150 -5.59 6.35 23.92
C ASP A 150 -5.43 7.00 22.54
N TYR A 151 -4.22 7.38 22.18
CA TYR A 151 -3.94 7.94 20.86
C TYR A 151 -4.04 6.85 19.78
N SER A 152 -3.48 5.69 20.03
CA SER A 152 -3.56 4.53 19.14
C SER A 152 -5.00 4.07 18.94
N HIS A 153 -5.84 4.07 19.99
CA HIS A 153 -7.26 3.80 19.86
C HIS A 153 -7.98 4.80 18.94
N ARG A 154 -7.71 6.10 19.10
CA ARG A 154 -8.27 7.12 18.17
C ARG A 154 -7.80 6.92 16.74
N GLN A 155 -6.54 6.52 16.51
CA GLN A 155 -6.05 6.19 15.18
C GLN A 155 -6.81 5.00 14.57
N ILE A 156 -7.09 3.94 15.38
CA ILE A 156 -7.88 2.79 14.94
C ILE A 156 -9.31 3.20 14.56
N GLU A 157 -9.96 4.03 15.39
CA GLU A 157 -11.32 4.50 15.11
C GLU A 157 -11.40 5.30 13.82
N THR A 158 -10.50 6.27 13.64
CA THR A 158 -10.42 7.07 12.41
C THR A 158 -10.13 6.20 11.19
N PHE A 159 -9.15 5.31 11.28
CA PHE A 159 -8.84 4.37 10.22
C PHE A 159 -10.02 3.46 9.87
N SER A 160 -10.74 2.96 10.89
CA SER A 160 -11.88 2.08 10.68
C SER A 160 -13.00 2.78 9.93
N ARG A 161 -13.34 4.04 10.31
CA ARG A 161 -14.36 4.82 9.58
C ARG A 161 -13.98 5.02 8.10
N CYS A 162 -12.73 5.41 7.83
CA CYS A 162 -12.24 5.57 6.46
C CYS A 162 -12.27 4.26 5.67
N ALA A 163 -11.83 3.17 6.28
CA ALA A 163 -11.80 1.84 5.66
C ALA A 163 -13.21 1.28 5.41
N ASP A 164 -14.15 1.52 6.32
CA ASP A 164 -15.55 1.14 6.16
C ASP A 164 -16.19 1.94 5.03
N TYR A 165 -15.95 3.25 4.98
CA TYR A 165 -16.45 4.10 3.91
C TYR A 165 -15.95 3.64 2.53
N LEU A 166 -14.64 3.40 2.39
CA LEU A 166 -14.06 2.90 1.15
C LEU A 166 -14.64 1.52 0.76
N GLN A 167 -14.80 0.60 1.73
CA GLN A 167 -15.36 -0.72 1.46
C GLN A 167 -16.83 -0.66 1.03
N GLN A 168 -17.64 0.20 1.63
CA GLN A 168 -19.07 0.35 1.29
C GLN A 168 -19.28 0.84 -0.16
N HIS A 169 -18.34 1.61 -0.68
CA HIS A 169 -18.39 2.15 -2.04
C HIS A 169 -17.57 1.36 -3.06
N SER A 170 -17.01 0.22 -2.67
CA SER A 170 -16.21 -0.66 -3.53
C SER A 170 -16.97 -1.93 -3.91
N LYS A 171 -16.83 -2.35 -5.16
CA LYS A 171 -17.47 -3.59 -5.69
C LYS A 171 -16.74 -4.87 -5.30
N HIS A 172 -15.55 -4.77 -4.69
CA HIS A 172 -14.71 -5.88 -4.31
C HIS A 172 -14.23 -5.74 -2.86
N LYS A 173 -13.73 -6.84 -2.30
CA LYS A 173 -13.18 -6.84 -0.94
C LYS A 173 -11.83 -6.14 -0.92
N ILE A 174 -11.67 -5.17 -0.03
CA ILE A 174 -10.43 -4.44 0.21
C ILE A 174 -9.77 -5.00 1.47
N LEU A 175 -8.47 -5.31 1.40
CA LEU A 175 -7.68 -5.72 2.55
C LEU A 175 -7.44 -4.51 3.47
N ARG A 176 -7.33 -4.75 4.79
CA ARG A 176 -7.09 -3.70 5.79
C ARG A 176 -5.88 -4.06 6.63
N HIS A 177 -4.98 -3.09 6.85
CA HIS A 177 -3.86 -3.24 7.76
C HIS A 177 -3.44 -1.89 8.37
N ILE A 178 -2.83 -1.93 9.56
CA ILE A 178 -2.35 -0.76 10.27
C ILE A 178 -1.10 -1.12 11.08
#